data_c4fdafe1addf078b61d0d8bac5264f06
#
_entry.id   c4fdafe1addf078b61d0d8bac5264f06
#
_cell.length_a   1.000
_cell.length_b   1.000
_cell.length_c   1.000
_cell.angle_alpha   90.00
_cell.angle_beta   90.00
_cell.angle_gamma   90.00
#
_symmetry.space_group_name_H-M   'P 1'
#
loop_
_entity.id
_entity.type
_entity.pdbx_description
1 polymer ?
#
loop_
_entity_poly.entity_id
_entity_poly.type
_entity_poly.pdbx_seq_one_letter_code
_entity_poly.pdbx_strand_id
1 'polypeptide(L)'
;NGLTYGAPNTTETEIAEFIISNIPSIEKIRMVNSGTEATMSAARLARGYTGKDIIIKFNGCYHGHGDAFLVKAGSGAATFGKPSSSGVTKGSSKDTISLPYNDYLALEKIFKKNKNKIACVIVEPIAGNMNFVRSTKKFLQTARKLCTQHKSLLIFDEVMTGFRVNFRGAQAIYGIRPDLTTSVSYTHLTLPTSSRG
;
A
#
# COMPACT_ATOMS: atom_id res chain seq x y z
N ASN A 1 -20.54 25.56 -10.10
CA ASN A 1 -20.02 24.19 -9.88
C ASN A 1 -18.52 24.19 -10.13
N GLY A 2 -17.74 24.79 -9.22
CA GLY A 2 -16.28 24.81 -9.29
C GLY A 2 -15.67 23.54 -8.75
N LEU A 3 -14.65 23.04 -9.43
CA LEU A 3 -13.81 21.95 -8.94
C LEU A 3 -12.61 22.56 -8.20
N THR A 4 -12.48 22.21 -6.93
CA THR A 4 -11.26 22.32 -6.12
C THR A 4 -10.53 23.68 -6.06
N TYR A 5 -10.99 24.53 -5.20
CA TYR A 5 -10.22 25.70 -4.74
C TYR A 5 -9.61 25.48 -3.34
N GLY A 6 -9.19 24.25 -3.04
CA GLY A 6 -8.68 23.89 -1.70
C GLY A 6 -9.76 23.81 -0.62
N ALA A 7 -11.02 23.81 -1.00
CA ALA A 7 -12.17 23.63 -0.12
C ALA A 7 -12.89 22.31 -0.46
N PRO A 8 -13.41 21.58 0.53
CA PRO A 8 -14.20 20.38 0.29
C PRO A 8 -15.47 20.73 -0.50
N ASN A 9 -15.85 19.83 -1.41
CA ASN A 9 -17.10 19.93 -2.15
C ASN A 9 -18.07 18.80 -1.75
N THR A 10 -19.34 18.95 -2.08
CA THR A 10 -20.38 17.97 -1.72
C THR A 10 -20.11 16.60 -2.31
N THR A 11 -19.62 16.50 -3.54
CA THR A 11 -19.32 15.23 -4.20
C THR A 11 -18.18 14.47 -3.51
N GLU A 12 -17.15 15.16 -3.02
CA GLU A 12 -16.09 14.54 -2.22
C GLU A 12 -16.63 13.98 -0.91
N THR A 13 -17.55 14.71 -0.26
CA THR A 13 -18.18 14.24 0.97
C THR A 13 -19.06 13.02 0.70
N GLU A 14 -19.90 13.05 -0.32
CA GLU A 14 -20.78 11.95 -0.70
C GLU A 14 -19.99 10.66 -1.02
N ILE A 15 -18.91 10.76 -1.79
CA ILE A 15 -18.07 9.59 -2.10
C ILE A 15 -17.32 9.08 -0.87
N ALA A 16 -16.89 9.95 0.02
CA ALA A 16 -16.24 9.55 1.26
C ALA A 16 -17.21 8.79 2.18
N GLU A 17 -18.43 9.30 2.37
CA GLU A 17 -19.48 8.63 3.13
C GLU A 17 -19.88 7.30 2.52
N PHE A 18 -20.00 7.23 1.20
CA PHE A 18 -20.27 5.97 0.49
C PHE A 18 -19.20 4.92 0.74
N ILE A 19 -17.91 5.29 0.64
CA ILE A 19 -16.80 4.37 0.87
C ILE A 19 -16.76 3.91 2.34
N ILE A 20 -16.88 4.84 3.29
CA ILE A 20 -16.88 4.53 4.73
C ILE A 20 -18.02 3.58 5.10
N SER A 21 -19.21 3.80 4.57
CA SER A 21 -20.38 2.96 4.83
C SER A 21 -20.24 1.54 4.29
N ASN A 22 -19.44 1.34 3.26
CA ASN A 22 -19.35 0.07 2.55
C ASN A 22 -18.07 -0.73 2.83
N ILE A 23 -16.99 -0.08 3.28
CA ILE A 23 -15.71 -0.75 3.55
C ILE A 23 -15.38 -0.64 5.05
N PRO A 24 -15.63 -1.70 5.85
CA PRO A 24 -15.55 -1.62 7.32
C PRO A 24 -14.17 -1.29 7.91
N SER A 25 -13.11 -1.38 7.12
CA SER A 25 -11.75 -0.99 7.55
C SER A 25 -11.50 0.50 7.46
N ILE A 26 -12.34 1.25 6.75
CA ILE A 26 -12.14 2.67 6.46
C ILE A 26 -13.07 3.50 7.33
N GLU A 27 -12.47 4.33 8.20
CA GLU A 27 -13.19 5.23 9.11
C GLU A 27 -13.04 6.71 8.68
N LYS A 28 -11.96 7.02 7.98
CA LYS A 28 -11.65 8.35 7.47
C LYS A 28 -10.98 8.27 6.11
N ILE A 29 -11.24 9.25 5.26
CA ILE A 29 -10.68 9.32 3.91
C ILE A 29 -9.98 10.65 3.71
N ARG A 30 -8.85 10.61 3.01
CA ARG A 30 -8.20 11.76 2.43
C ARG A 30 -8.10 11.57 0.92
N MET A 31 -8.65 12.50 0.18
CA MET A 31 -8.50 12.52 -1.28
C MET A 31 -7.12 13.05 -1.68
N VAL A 32 -6.56 12.44 -2.72
CA VAL A 32 -5.29 12.82 -3.34
C VAL A 32 -5.40 12.62 -4.85
N ASN A 33 -4.43 13.13 -5.63
CA ASN A 33 -4.56 13.14 -7.09
C ASN A 33 -4.01 11.87 -7.78
N SER A 34 -3.25 11.03 -7.07
CA SER A 34 -2.64 9.84 -7.67
C SER A 34 -2.39 8.73 -6.65
N GLY A 35 -2.20 7.49 -7.16
CA GLY A 35 -1.80 6.35 -6.33
C GLY A 35 -0.43 6.57 -5.66
N THR A 36 0.49 7.26 -6.33
CA THR A 36 1.78 7.63 -5.73
C THR A 36 1.59 8.54 -4.53
N GLU A 37 0.74 9.57 -4.63
CA GLU A 37 0.45 10.44 -3.50
C GLU A 37 -0.25 9.70 -2.36
N ALA A 38 -1.15 8.78 -2.67
CA ALA A 38 -1.82 7.95 -1.68
C ALA A 38 -0.82 7.10 -0.89
N THR A 39 0.05 6.36 -1.57
CA THR A 39 1.04 5.48 -0.94
C THR A 39 2.11 6.26 -0.17
N MET A 40 2.60 7.37 -0.71
CA MET A 40 3.52 8.28 0.00
C MET A 40 2.89 8.84 1.27
N SER A 41 1.64 9.27 1.20
CA SER A 41 0.91 9.79 2.34
C SER A 41 0.66 8.72 3.40
N ALA A 42 0.28 7.51 2.99
CA ALA A 42 0.09 6.37 3.89
C ALA A 42 1.38 5.98 4.62
N ALA A 43 2.51 5.92 3.91
CA ALA A 43 3.81 5.63 4.51
C ALA A 43 4.27 6.73 5.49
N ARG A 44 4.06 8.00 5.14
CA ARG A 44 4.36 9.13 6.02
C ARG A 44 3.49 9.10 7.27
N LEU A 45 2.21 8.83 7.12
CA LEU A 45 1.27 8.67 8.23
C LEU A 45 1.70 7.53 9.15
N ALA A 46 2.09 6.39 8.58
CA ALA A 46 2.55 5.23 9.35
C ALA A 46 3.81 5.57 10.18
N ARG A 47 4.79 6.25 9.58
CA ARG A 47 5.98 6.73 10.31
C ARG A 47 5.61 7.70 11.42
N GLY A 48 4.80 8.71 11.14
CA GLY A 48 4.37 9.71 12.12
C GLY A 48 3.59 9.10 13.28
N TYR A 49 2.67 8.17 12.98
CA TYR A 49 1.85 7.51 13.98
C TYR A 49 2.66 6.56 14.89
N THR A 50 3.58 5.79 14.30
CA THR A 50 4.35 4.78 15.04
C THR A 50 5.63 5.29 15.68
N GLY A 51 6.14 6.45 15.25
CA GLY A 51 7.46 6.97 15.61
C GLY A 51 8.61 6.11 15.11
N LYS A 52 8.41 5.34 14.03
CA LYS A 52 9.38 4.39 13.47
C LYS A 52 9.69 4.71 12.03
N ASP A 53 10.84 4.24 11.50
CA ASP A 53 11.33 4.65 10.19
C ASP A 53 11.18 3.59 9.10
N ILE A 54 11.32 2.30 9.45
CA ILE A 54 11.46 1.22 8.47
C ILE A 54 10.12 0.89 7.79
N ILE A 55 10.15 0.89 6.46
CA ILE A 55 9.06 0.38 5.61
C ILE A 55 9.46 -1.00 5.09
N ILE A 56 8.56 -1.97 5.16
CA ILE A 56 8.68 -3.25 4.46
C ILE A 56 7.78 -3.22 3.23
N LYS A 57 8.36 -3.53 2.07
CA LYS A 57 7.63 -3.79 0.82
C LYS A 57 8.06 -5.14 0.22
N PHE A 58 7.47 -5.53 -0.90
CA PHE A 58 7.76 -6.83 -1.53
C PHE A 58 8.22 -6.66 -2.96
N ASN A 59 9.12 -7.57 -3.37
CA ASN A 59 9.66 -7.63 -4.72
C ASN A 59 8.52 -7.82 -5.73
N GLY A 60 8.56 -7.06 -6.80
CA GLY A 60 7.55 -7.07 -7.84
C GLY A 60 6.32 -6.19 -7.56
N CYS A 61 6.04 -5.83 -6.29
CA CYS A 61 5.01 -4.85 -5.97
C CYS A 61 5.46 -3.43 -6.34
N TYR A 62 4.53 -2.67 -6.90
CA TYR A 62 4.74 -1.27 -7.26
C TYR A 62 3.81 -0.37 -6.44
N HIS A 63 4.39 0.61 -5.79
CA HIS A 63 3.68 1.53 -4.90
C HIS A 63 3.87 3.00 -5.31
N GLY A 64 3.90 3.25 -6.61
CA GLY A 64 4.18 4.58 -7.15
C GLY A 64 5.67 4.92 -7.21
N HIS A 65 5.97 6.14 -7.65
CA HIS A 65 7.34 6.60 -7.90
C HIS A 65 7.93 7.45 -6.76
N GLY A 66 7.36 7.38 -5.56
CA GLY A 66 7.98 7.99 -4.38
C GLY A 66 9.31 7.31 -4.05
N ASP A 67 10.35 8.09 -3.78
CA ASP A 67 11.72 7.63 -3.60
C ASP A 67 11.86 6.44 -2.62
N ALA A 68 11.10 6.47 -1.53
CA ALA A 68 11.12 5.40 -0.53
C ALA A 68 10.67 4.04 -1.08
N PHE A 69 9.93 4.01 -2.19
CA PHE A 69 9.44 2.77 -2.80
C PHE A 69 10.29 2.27 -3.96
N LEU A 70 11.17 3.12 -4.51
CA LEU A 70 12.05 2.78 -5.63
C LEU A 70 13.31 2.07 -5.13
N VAL A 71 13.12 0.91 -4.54
CA VAL A 71 14.15 0.05 -3.93
C VAL A 71 14.23 -1.26 -4.68
N LYS A 72 15.45 -1.65 -5.10
CA LYS A 72 15.71 -2.94 -5.77
C LYS A 72 15.60 -4.11 -4.81
N ALA A 73 15.08 -5.23 -5.34
CA ALA A 73 15.35 -6.54 -4.79
C ALA A 73 16.87 -6.80 -4.81
N GLY A 74 17.43 -7.27 -3.71
CA GLY A 74 18.83 -7.68 -3.67
C GLY A 74 19.01 -9.16 -3.97
N SER A 75 20.25 -9.59 -4.08
CA SER A 75 20.64 -10.99 -4.27
C SER A 75 20.44 -11.89 -3.03
N GLY A 76 19.87 -11.37 -1.96
CA GLY A 76 19.59 -12.09 -0.72
C GLY A 76 18.13 -11.96 -0.27
N ALA A 77 17.77 -12.73 0.78
CA ALA A 77 16.40 -12.79 1.31
C ALA A 77 15.83 -11.45 1.83
N ALA A 78 16.68 -10.45 2.07
CA ALA A 78 16.27 -9.11 2.46
C ALA A 78 17.31 -8.09 2.00
N THR A 79 16.88 -7.03 1.34
CA THR A 79 17.76 -5.96 0.87
C THR A 79 17.33 -4.62 1.43
N PHE A 80 18.30 -3.96 2.08
CA PHE A 80 18.15 -2.58 2.51
C PHE A 80 18.55 -1.60 1.40
N GLY A 81 17.71 -0.63 1.14
CA GLY A 81 18.07 0.68 0.63
C GLY A 81 18.88 0.79 -0.66
N LYS A 82 18.87 -0.21 -1.56
CA LYS A 82 19.49 -0.02 -2.87
C LYS A 82 18.49 0.64 -3.83
N PRO A 83 18.76 1.88 -4.30
CA PRO A 83 17.90 2.53 -5.28
C PRO A 83 17.68 1.67 -6.53
N SER A 84 16.43 1.66 -7.04
CA SER A 84 16.08 0.97 -8.29
C SER A 84 16.03 1.91 -9.49
N SER A 85 16.09 3.21 -9.26
CA SER A 85 15.98 4.24 -10.28
C SER A 85 17.08 5.28 -10.15
N SER A 86 17.54 5.80 -11.29
CA SER A 86 18.48 6.93 -11.32
C SER A 86 17.84 8.15 -10.64
N GLY A 87 18.63 8.89 -9.89
CA GLY A 87 18.15 10.07 -9.15
C GLY A 87 17.63 9.79 -7.73
N VAL A 88 17.28 8.55 -7.39
CA VAL A 88 16.93 8.19 -6.01
C VAL A 88 18.18 8.16 -5.14
N THR A 89 18.20 8.95 -4.09
CA THR A 89 19.35 9.01 -3.18
C THR A 89 19.38 7.81 -2.22
N LYS A 90 20.58 7.47 -1.75
CA LYS A 90 20.73 6.42 -0.71
C LYS A 90 19.99 6.80 0.58
N GLY A 91 19.92 8.09 0.89
CA GLY A 91 19.20 8.61 2.06
C GLY A 91 17.69 8.35 1.99
N SER A 92 17.07 8.52 0.83
CA SER A 92 15.63 8.32 0.64
C SER A 92 15.22 6.85 0.73
N SER A 93 16.10 5.93 0.34
CA SER A 93 15.79 4.49 0.23
C SER A 93 16.32 3.64 1.39
N LYS A 94 17.21 4.19 2.25
CA LYS A 94 17.92 3.44 3.30
C LYS A 94 17.01 2.72 4.31
N ASP A 95 15.84 3.30 4.58
CA ASP A 95 14.90 2.79 5.58
C ASP A 95 13.79 1.92 4.95
N THR A 96 13.97 1.47 3.72
CA THR A 96 13.04 0.56 3.06
C THR A 96 13.67 -0.81 2.83
N ILE A 97 12.98 -1.85 3.28
CA ILE A 97 13.37 -3.25 3.10
C ILE A 97 12.45 -3.88 2.06
N SER A 98 13.05 -4.47 1.03
CA SER A 98 12.31 -5.27 0.04
C SER A 98 12.50 -6.75 0.32
N LEU A 99 11.39 -7.50 0.44
CA LEU A 99 11.37 -8.94 0.71
C LEU A 99 10.77 -9.71 -0.48
N PRO A 100 11.05 -11.01 -0.62
CA PRO A 100 10.34 -11.84 -1.57
C PRO A 100 8.82 -11.83 -1.28
N TYR A 101 8.03 -11.74 -2.34
CA TYR A 101 6.58 -11.79 -2.23
C TYR A 101 6.11 -13.19 -1.81
N ASN A 102 5.11 -13.28 -0.95
CA ASN A 102 4.62 -14.54 -0.36
C ASN A 102 5.58 -15.26 0.61
N ASP A 103 6.76 -14.71 0.89
CA ASP A 103 7.69 -15.30 1.86
C ASP A 103 7.40 -14.81 3.29
N TYR A 104 6.50 -15.52 3.97
CA TYR A 104 6.14 -15.21 5.36
C TYR A 104 7.31 -15.48 6.34
N LEU A 105 8.24 -16.41 6.01
CA LEU A 105 9.39 -16.68 6.87
C LEU A 105 10.42 -15.55 6.84
N ALA A 106 10.68 -15.00 5.65
CA ALA A 106 11.52 -13.81 5.52
C ALA A 106 10.92 -12.62 6.30
N LEU A 107 9.59 -12.47 6.26
CA LEU A 107 8.88 -11.43 7.01
C LEU A 107 9.05 -11.62 8.52
N GLU A 108 8.87 -12.82 9.05
CA GLU A 108 9.09 -13.13 10.48
C GLU A 108 10.54 -12.83 10.90
N LYS A 109 11.52 -13.26 10.09
CA LYS A 109 12.94 -13.02 10.34
C LYS A 109 13.29 -11.54 10.43
N ILE A 110 12.72 -10.73 9.53
CA ILE A 110 12.97 -9.29 9.50
C ILE A 110 12.35 -8.58 10.71
N PHE A 111 11.14 -8.95 11.13
CA PHE A 111 10.54 -8.42 12.35
C PHE A 111 11.34 -8.75 13.60
N LYS A 112 11.87 -9.97 13.71
CA LYS A 112 12.77 -10.37 14.82
C LYS A 112 14.04 -9.51 14.84
N LYS A 113 14.65 -9.26 13.67
CA LYS A 113 15.90 -8.50 13.55
C LYS A 113 15.71 -7.00 13.83
N ASN A 114 14.56 -6.43 13.47
CA ASN A 114 14.29 -4.99 13.54
C ASN A 114 13.17 -4.67 14.54
N LYS A 115 13.25 -5.27 15.74
CA LYS A 115 12.26 -5.02 16.81
C LYS A 115 12.06 -3.52 17.02
N ASN A 116 10.80 -3.11 17.04
CA ASN A 116 10.37 -1.73 17.31
C ASN A 116 10.87 -0.65 16.33
N LYS A 117 11.39 -1.02 15.15
CA LYS A 117 11.86 -0.06 14.14
C LYS A 117 10.98 -0.02 12.89
N ILE A 118 10.09 -1.01 12.71
CA ILE A 118 9.25 -1.14 11.52
C ILE A 118 8.00 -0.30 11.71
N ALA A 119 7.83 0.73 10.87
CA ALA A 119 6.66 1.59 10.85
C ALA A 119 5.46 0.89 10.19
N CYS A 120 5.70 0.29 9.04
CA CYS A 120 4.63 -0.38 8.30
C CYS A 120 5.14 -1.50 7.39
N VAL A 121 4.19 -2.36 7.03
CA VAL A 121 4.28 -3.29 5.90
C VAL A 121 3.28 -2.82 4.85
N ILE A 122 3.76 -2.53 3.63
CA ILE A 122 2.91 -2.21 2.49
C ILE A 122 2.92 -3.35 1.49
N VAL A 123 1.74 -3.75 1.03
CA VAL A 123 1.58 -4.90 0.13
C VAL A 123 0.40 -4.69 -0.82
N GLU A 124 0.58 -5.05 -2.09
CA GLU A 124 -0.55 -5.30 -2.98
C GLU A 124 -1.13 -6.69 -2.63
N PRO A 125 -2.36 -6.82 -2.13
CA PRO A 125 -2.93 -8.15 -1.78
C PRO A 125 -3.05 -9.09 -2.99
N ILE A 126 -3.22 -8.51 -4.16
CA ILE A 126 -3.09 -9.15 -5.46
C ILE A 126 -2.20 -8.23 -6.28
N ALA A 127 -0.99 -8.68 -6.59
CA ALA A 127 0.04 -7.85 -7.19
C ALA A 127 -0.23 -7.66 -8.69
N GLY A 128 -0.86 -6.54 -9.04
CA GLY A 128 -1.22 -6.19 -10.42
C GLY A 128 -0.01 -6.11 -11.34
N ASN A 129 1.07 -5.50 -10.85
CA ASN A 129 2.32 -5.33 -11.60
C ASN A 129 3.13 -6.63 -11.78
N MET A 130 2.70 -7.72 -11.15
CA MET A 130 3.28 -9.06 -11.30
C MET A 130 2.33 -10.01 -12.05
N ASN A 131 1.53 -9.49 -12.99
CA ASN A 131 0.54 -10.28 -13.71
C ASN A 131 -0.52 -10.92 -12.77
N PHE A 132 -1.01 -10.14 -11.81
CA PHE A 132 -2.05 -10.51 -10.83
C PHE A 132 -1.71 -11.72 -9.95
N VAL A 133 -0.45 -11.85 -9.55
CA VAL A 133 -0.06 -12.86 -8.57
C VAL A 133 -0.79 -12.61 -7.25
N ARG A 134 -1.48 -13.64 -6.76
CA ARG A 134 -2.23 -13.58 -5.50
C ARG A 134 -1.34 -13.78 -4.29
N SER A 135 -1.58 -13.04 -3.24
CA SER A 135 -1.03 -13.38 -1.92
C SER A 135 -1.59 -14.72 -1.43
N THR A 136 -0.76 -15.46 -0.72
CA THR A 136 -1.29 -16.59 0.06
C THR A 136 -1.95 -16.06 1.33
N LYS A 137 -3.03 -16.72 1.78
CA LYS A 137 -3.73 -16.33 3.00
C LYS A 137 -2.79 -16.34 4.21
N LYS A 138 -1.91 -17.34 4.30
CA LYS A 138 -0.91 -17.47 5.37
C LYS A 138 0.03 -16.26 5.42
N PHE A 139 0.51 -15.80 4.26
CA PHE A 139 1.40 -14.64 4.18
C PHE A 139 0.73 -13.36 4.71
N LEU A 140 -0.49 -13.06 4.26
CA LEU A 140 -1.20 -11.87 4.72
C LEU A 140 -1.63 -11.97 6.20
N GLN A 141 -2.03 -13.15 6.67
CA GLN A 141 -2.32 -13.39 8.08
C GLN A 141 -1.08 -13.18 8.95
N THR A 142 0.10 -13.65 8.48
CA THR A 142 1.38 -13.42 9.16
C THR A 142 1.72 -11.94 9.19
N ALA A 143 1.55 -11.22 8.08
CA ALA A 143 1.78 -9.78 8.02
C ALA A 143 0.87 -9.04 9.02
N ARG A 144 -0.45 -9.35 9.05
CA ARG A 144 -1.39 -8.76 10.01
C ARG A 144 -0.98 -9.03 11.45
N LYS A 145 -0.69 -10.30 11.78
CA LYS A 145 -0.26 -10.71 13.12
C LYS A 145 0.99 -9.96 13.58
N LEU A 146 2.03 -9.93 12.74
CA LEU A 146 3.29 -9.26 13.06
C LEU A 146 3.11 -7.74 13.22
N CYS A 147 2.35 -7.11 12.34
CA CYS A 147 2.05 -5.68 12.49
C CYS A 147 1.36 -5.39 13.82
N THR A 148 0.37 -6.19 14.20
CA THR A 148 -0.34 -6.03 15.48
C THR A 148 0.61 -6.24 16.67
N GLN A 149 1.40 -7.30 16.68
CA GLN A 149 2.33 -7.63 17.78
C GLN A 149 3.41 -6.58 17.97
N HIS A 150 3.89 -5.99 16.88
CA HIS A 150 4.98 -5.02 16.91
C HIS A 150 4.52 -3.57 16.85
N LYS A 151 3.22 -3.28 16.96
CA LYS A 151 2.65 -1.93 16.84
C LYS A 151 3.16 -1.22 15.58
N SER A 152 3.13 -1.94 14.46
CA SER A 152 3.39 -1.47 13.10
C SER A 152 2.08 -1.42 12.34
N LEU A 153 1.98 -0.64 11.27
CA LEU A 153 0.76 -0.57 10.47
C LEU A 153 0.84 -1.51 9.25
N LEU A 154 -0.27 -2.19 8.97
CA LEU A 154 -0.45 -2.93 7.72
C LEU A 154 -1.17 -2.02 6.72
N ILE A 155 -0.54 -1.77 5.57
CA ILE A 155 -1.07 -0.99 4.47
C ILE A 155 -1.41 -1.94 3.32
N PHE A 156 -2.68 -2.00 2.93
CA PHE A 156 -3.06 -2.64 1.68
C PHE A 156 -3.06 -1.61 0.56
N ASP A 157 -2.19 -1.84 -0.41
CA ASP A 157 -2.22 -1.09 -1.66
C ASP A 157 -3.26 -1.73 -2.58
N GLU A 158 -4.43 -1.15 -2.56
CA GLU A 158 -5.57 -1.56 -3.38
C GLU A 158 -5.79 -0.62 -4.58
N VAL A 159 -4.74 0.07 -5.01
CA VAL A 159 -4.79 0.93 -6.20
C VAL A 159 -5.28 0.15 -7.42
N MET A 160 -4.84 -1.11 -7.58
CA MET A 160 -5.29 -1.98 -8.68
C MET A 160 -6.51 -2.84 -8.34
N THR A 161 -6.76 -3.11 -7.08
CA THR A 161 -7.74 -4.13 -6.64
C THR A 161 -8.99 -3.54 -6.02
N GLY A 162 -8.93 -2.33 -5.47
CA GLY A 162 -10.06 -1.64 -4.86
C GLY A 162 -11.22 -1.50 -5.84
N PHE A 163 -12.42 -1.88 -5.43
CA PHE A 163 -13.66 -1.90 -6.24
C PHE A 163 -13.59 -2.74 -7.54
N ARG A 164 -12.47 -3.41 -7.80
CA ARG A 164 -12.25 -4.17 -9.04
C ARG A 164 -12.41 -5.67 -8.84
N VAL A 165 -11.72 -6.24 -7.86
CA VAL A 165 -11.74 -7.70 -7.60
C VAL A 165 -12.90 -8.11 -6.71
N ASN A 166 -13.38 -7.19 -5.92
CA ASN A 166 -14.56 -7.29 -5.07
C ASN A 166 -15.00 -5.86 -4.73
N PHE A 167 -16.29 -5.65 -4.46
CA PHE A 167 -16.82 -4.34 -4.07
C PHE A 167 -16.10 -3.75 -2.84
N ARG A 168 -15.71 -4.60 -1.90
CA ARG A 168 -14.96 -4.21 -0.69
C ARG A 168 -13.45 -4.44 -0.81
N GLY A 169 -12.93 -4.53 -2.04
CA GLY A 169 -11.52 -4.76 -2.33
C GLY A 169 -11.04 -6.18 -2.01
N ALA A 170 -9.74 -6.40 -2.18
CA ALA A 170 -9.10 -7.68 -1.88
C ALA A 170 -9.14 -8.01 -0.38
N GLN A 171 -9.20 -7.02 0.50
CA GLN A 171 -9.35 -7.22 1.94
C GLN A 171 -10.57 -8.09 2.30
N ALA A 172 -11.67 -7.96 1.57
CA ALA A 172 -12.85 -8.80 1.76
C ALA A 172 -12.61 -10.24 1.31
N ILE A 173 -11.88 -10.45 0.21
CA ILE A 173 -11.55 -11.78 -0.31
C ILE A 173 -10.70 -12.57 0.72
N TYR A 174 -9.73 -11.89 1.33
CA TYR A 174 -8.83 -12.52 2.31
C TYR A 174 -9.37 -12.53 3.72
N GLY A 175 -10.39 -11.74 4.04
CA GLY A 175 -10.91 -11.57 5.40
C GLY A 175 -9.88 -10.92 6.34
N ILE A 176 -9.08 -9.99 5.83
CA ILE A 176 -8.03 -9.31 6.59
C ILE A 176 -8.28 -7.80 6.56
N ARG A 177 -8.34 -7.21 7.75
CA ARG A 177 -8.52 -5.76 7.91
C ARG A 177 -7.15 -5.08 7.99
N PRO A 178 -6.74 -4.27 7.01
CA PRO A 178 -5.55 -3.43 7.10
C PRO A 178 -5.81 -2.24 8.03
N ASP A 179 -4.74 -1.57 8.46
CA ASP A 179 -4.84 -0.31 9.20
C ASP A 179 -5.01 0.89 8.26
N LEU A 180 -4.41 0.80 7.06
CA LEU A 180 -4.53 1.79 6.00
C LEU A 180 -4.81 1.09 4.67
N THR A 181 -5.64 1.71 3.85
CA THR A 181 -5.91 1.28 2.47
C THR A 181 -5.60 2.43 1.53
N THR A 182 -4.75 2.21 0.54
CA THR A 182 -4.60 3.13 -0.58
C THR A 182 -5.42 2.63 -1.75
N SER A 183 -6.26 3.49 -2.31
CA SER A 183 -7.10 3.16 -3.45
C SER A 183 -7.09 4.31 -4.44
N VAL A 184 -7.28 4.01 -5.71
CA VAL A 184 -7.43 4.99 -6.78
C VAL A 184 -8.63 4.58 -7.62
N SER A 185 -9.44 5.53 -8.01
CA SER A 185 -10.39 5.31 -9.08
C SER A 185 -9.67 5.42 -10.42
N TYR A 186 -9.39 4.30 -11.06
CA TYR A 186 -9.00 4.31 -12.48
C TYR A 186 -10.21 4.53 -13.40
N THR A 187 -11.24 5.17 -12.93
CA THR A 187 -12.45 5.43 -13.72
C THR A 187 -12.16 6.23 -14.98
N HIS A 188 -11.16 7.10 -14.95
CA HIS A 188 -10.69 7.84 -16.12
C HIS A 188 -9.97 6.97 -17.16
N LEU A 189 -9.49 5.77 -16.78
CA LEU A 189 -8.83 4.82 -17.70
C LEU A 189 -9.81 3.83 -18.33
N THR A 190 -11.02 3.74 -17.83
CA THR A 190 -12.01 2.77 -18.31
C THR A 190 -13.07 3.36 -19.25
N LEU A 191 -13.16 4.69 -19.33
CA LEU A 191 -14.22 5.36 -20.07
C LEU A 191 -14.05 5.47 -21.60
N PRO A 192 -12.85 5.47 -22.20
CA PRO A 192 -12.77 5.76 -23.64
C PRO A 192 -12.84 4.56 -24.57
N THR A 193 -12.71 3.34 -24.06
CA THR A 193 -12.50 2.17 -24.94
C THR A 193 -13.78 1.49 -25.41
N SER A 194 -14.94 1.83 -24.84
CA SER A 194 -16.20 1.19 -25.18
C SER A 194 -17.08 1.92 -26.19
N SER A 195 -16.67 3.09 -26.66
CA SER A 195 -17.50 3.94 -27.50
C SER A 195 -17.04 4.07 -28.96
N ARG A 196 -16.19 3.18 -29.42
CA ARG A 196 -15.81 3.11 -30.84
C ARG A 196 -15.90 1.68 -31.33
N GLY A 197 -17.10 1.26 -31.57
CA GLY A 197 -17.44 0.27 -32.55
C GLY A 197 -17.86 0.99 -33.82
#